data_22f6534e8dfba153ed4939a7ec644a9a
#
_entry.id   22f6534e8dfba153ed4939a7ec644a9a
#
_cell.length_a   1.000
_cell.length_b   1.000
_cell.length_c   1.000
_cell.angle_alpha   90.00
_cell.angle_beta   90.00
_cell.angle_gamma   90.00
#
_symmetry.space_group_name_H-M   'P 1'
#
loop_
_entity.id
_entity.type
_entity.pdbx_description
1 polymer ?
#
loop_
_entity_poly.entity_id
_entity_poly.type
_entity_poly.pdbx_seq_one_letter_code
_entity_poly.pdbx_strand_id
1 'polypeptide(L)'
;MIQKDAPKVKDDKNIKNVIAVMSGKGGVGKSTVTTLLAKELRKKGYTVGVLDADITGPSIPRLMGVSEQKMTTDGKNMYPVVTKDGIEIVSINLMIDENEPVVWRGPVIAGAVMQFWNEVVWGDLDYLLIDMPPGTGDVPLTVMKSFNIKGLIMVSVPQDMVSMIVTKA
;
A
#
# COMPACT_ATOMS: atom_id res chain seq x y z
N MET A 1 -5.43 26.43 19.97
CA MET A 1 -4.77 25.66 18.90
C MET A 1 -5.85 24.97 18.12
N ILE A 2 -6.11 25.43 16.88
CA ILE A 2 -7.15 24.88 16.03
C ILE A 2 -6.55 23.62 15.39
N GLN A 3 -7.02 22.44 15.80
CA GLN A 3 -6.76 21.21 15.03
C GLN A 3 -7.36 21.44 13.63
N LYS A 4 -6.48 21.57 12.62
CA LYS A 4 -6.92 21.47 11.24
C LYS A 4 -7.42 20.03 11.05
N ASP A 5 -8.72 19.89 10.83
CA ASP A 5 -9.31 18.63 10.44
C ASP A 5 -8.54 18.06 9.24
N ALA A 6 -8.13 16.80 9.37
CA ALA A 6 -7.55 16.07 8.25
C ALA A 6 -8.55 16.09 7.09
N PRO A 7 -8.11 16.26 5.83
CA PRO A 7 -9.01 16.29 4.70
C PRO A 7 -9.85 15.01 4.67
N LYS A 8 -11.17 15.15 4.73
CA LYS A 8 -12.10 14.01 4.63
C LYS A 8 -11.90 13.37 3.27
N VAL A 9 -11.55 12.10 3.30
CA VAL A 9 -11.41 11.26 2.12
C VAL A 9 -12.77 11.13 1.44
N LYS A 10 -12.82 11.32 0.11
CA LYS A 10 -14.02 11.02 -0.66
C LYS A 10 -14.28 9.52 -0.64
N ASP A 11 -15.42 9.14 -0.12
CA ASP A 11 -15.85 7.73 0.03
C ASP A 11 -16.45 7.15 -1.29
N ASP A 12 -16.21 7.85 -2.42
CA ASP A 12 -16.83 7.56 -3.73
C ASP A 12 -16.11 6.42 -4.51
N LYS A 13 -15.24 5.67 -3.84
CA LYS A 13 -14.51 4.57 -4.49
C LYS A 13 -15.29 3.27 -4.35
N ASN A 14 -15.51 2.59 -5.47
CA ASN A 14 -16.14 1.26 -5.52
C ASN A 14 -15.22 0.15 -4.97
N ILE A 15 -14.66 0.36 -3.76
CA ILE A 15 -13.78 -0.60 -3.10
C ILE A 15 -14.53 -1.21 -1.92
N LYS A 16 -14.84 -2.51 -1.99
CA LYS A 16 -15.64 -3.18 -0.96
C LYS A 16 -14.87 -3.42 0.33
N ASN A 17 -13.60 -3.83 0.24
CA ASN A 17 -12.78 -4.18 1.39
C ASN A 17 -11.38 -3.60 1.26
N VAL A 18 -10.98 -2.75 2.20
CA VAL A 18 -9.61 -2.23 2.32
C VAL A 18 -8.91 -2.98 3.44
N ILE A 19 -7.80 -3.65 3.13
CA ILE A 19 -7.02 -4.45 4.08
C ILE A 19 -5.59 -3.90 4.11
N ALA A 20 -5.12 -3.51 5.29
CA ALA A 20 -3.74 -3.08 5.48
C ALA A 20 -2.85 -4.27 5.87
N VAL A 21 -1.66 -4.38 5.27
CA VAL A 21 -0.64 -5.36 5.61
C VAL A 21 0.54 -4.62 6.24
N MET A 22 0.87 -4.96 7.47
CA MET A 22 1.86 -4.29 8.29
C MET A 22 2.92 -5.25 8.82
N SER A 23 4.05 -4.69 9.25
CA SER A 23 5.09 -5.42 9.99
C SER A 23 5.78 -4.50 10.99
N GLY A 24 6.26 -5.06 12.10
CA GLY A 24 7.00 -4.32 13.10
C GLY A 24 8.39 -3.88 12.62
N LYS A 25 9.01 -4.66 11.73
CA LYS A 25 10.34 -4.36 11.14
C LYS A 25 10.39 -4.73 9.65
N GLY A 26 11.38 -4.21 8.94
CA GLY A 26 11.66 -4.56 7.55
C GLY A 26 12.20 -5.99 7.39
N GLY A 27 12.04 -6.55 6.18
CA GLY A 27 12.64 -7.84 5.81
C GLY A 27 11.93 -9.10 6.32
N VAL A 28 10.75 -8.98 6.95
CA VAL A 28 9.98 -10.14 7.45
C VAL A 28 9.11 -10.83 6.40
N GLY A 29 9.10 -10.32 5.16
CA GLY A 29 8.30 -10.89 4.07
C GLY A 29 6.92 -10.25 3.89
N LYS A 30 6.66 -9.06 4.46
CA LYS A 30 5.39 -8.34 4.35
C LYS A 30 4.89 -8.22 2.89
N SER A 31 5.69 -7.67 2.00
CA SER A 31 5.32 -7.48 0.58
C SER A 31 5.15 -8.81 -0.17
N THR A 32 5.86 -9.86 0.25
CA THR A 32 5.64 -11.23 -0.26
C THR A 32 4.27 -11.75 0.17
N VAL A 33 3.89 -11.56 1.42
CA VAL A 33 2.55 -11.94 1.93
C VAL A 33 1.47 -11.15 1.20
N THR A 34 1.63 -9.84 1.03
CA THR A 34 0.71 -8.98 0.28
C THR A 34 0.51 -9.50 -1.15
N THR A 35 1.62 -9.80 -1.84
CA THR A 35 1.60 -10.31 -3.22
C THR A 35 0.91 -11.67 -3.33
N LEU A 36 1.22 -12.60 -2.43
CA LEU A 36 0.61 -13.94 -2.42
C LEU A 36 -0.89 -13.84 -2.14
N LEU A 37 -1.29 -13.01 -1.18
CA LEU A 37 -2.70 -12.78 -0.86
C LEU A 37 -3.46 -12.19 -2.05
N ALA A 38 -2.89 -11.19 -2.74
CA ALA A 38 -3.49 -10.61 -3.93
C ALA A 38 -3.72 -11.66 -5.01
N LYS A 39 -2.71 -12.50 -5.29
CA LYS A 39 -2.80 -13.58 -6.28
C LYS A 39 -3.83 -14.64 -5.90
N GLU A 40 -3.90 -15.04 -4.64
CA GLU A 40 -4.87 -16.03 -4.18
C GLU A 40 -6.31 -15.49 -4.22
N LEU A 41 -6.53 -14.22 -3.83
CA LEU A 41 -7.84 -13.57 -3.99
C LEU A 41 -8.24 -13.50 -5.46
N ARG A 42 -7.30 -13.16 -6.35
CA ARG A 42 -7.57 -13.11 -7.79
C ARG A 42 -7.92 -14.49 -8.36
N LYS A 43 -7.22 -15.55 -7.96
CA LYS A 43 -7.55 -16.94 -8.34
C LYS A 43 -8.95 -17.36 -7.89
N LYS A 44 -9.43 -16.82 -6.78
CA LYS A 44 -10.81 -17.05 -6.28
C LYS A 44 -11.87 -16.25 -7.03
N GLY A 45 -11.47 -15.45 -8.03
CA GLY A 45 -12.37 -14.66 -8.87
C GLY A 45 -12.66 -13.24 -8.38
N TYR A 46 -12.02 -12.78 -7.30
CA TYR A 46 -12.19 -11.42 -6.81
C TYR A 46 -11.43 -10.41 -7.68
N THR A 47 -11.96 -9.19 -7.76
CA THR A 47 -11.22 -8.03 -8.30
C THR A 47 -10.33 -7.45 -7.22
N VAL A 48 -9.03 -7.28 -7.52
CA VAL A 48 -8.01 -6.96 -6.51
C VAL A 48 -7.12 -5.82 -6.98
N GLY A 49 -6.92 -4.84 -6.09
CA GLY A 49 -5.91 -3.80 -6.21
C GLY A 49 -4.84 -3.93 -5.12
N VAL A 50 -3.64 -3.45 -5.39
CA VAL A 50 -2.55 -3.33 -4.42
C VAL A 50 -2.01 -1.90 -4.45
N LEU A 51 -2.06 -1.22 -3.31
CA LEU A 51 -1.40 0.06 -3.07
C LEU A 51 -0.10 -0.19 -2.31
N ASP A 52 1.02 0.02 -2.97
CA ASP A 52 2.35 -0.04 -2.36
C ASP A 52 2.69 1.32 -1.73
N ALA A 53 2.61 1.37 -0.41
CA ALA A 53 2.95 2.54 0.39
C ALA A 53 4.38 2.45 0.99
N ASP A 54 5.14 1.39 0.69
CA ASP A 54 6.52 1.19 1.13
C ASP A 54 7.52 1.62 0.04
N ILE A 55 8.01 2.84 0.16
CA ILE A 55 8.96 3.42 -0.81
C ILE A 55 10.39 2.89 -0.64
N THR A 56 10.70 2.30 0.51
CA THR A 56 12.07 1.93 0.88
C THR A 56 12.62 0.74 0.08
N GLY A 57 11.78 0.10 -0.73
CA GLY A 57 12.20 -0.93 -1.67
C GLY A 57 11.10 -1.23 -2.69
N PRO A 58 11.41 -1.30 -4.01
CA PRO A 58 10.42 -1.55 -5.07
C PRO A 58 9.95 -3.01 -5.06
N SER A 59 9.40 -3.46 -3.91
CA SER A 59 9.08 -4.87 -3.67
C SER A 59 7.85 -5.31 -4.46
N ILE A 60 6.75 -4.57 -4.39
CA ILE A 60 5.49 -4.97 -5.04
C ILE A 60 5.59 -4.99 -6.56
N PRO A 61 6.07 -3.93 -7.26
CA PRO A 61 6.23 -3.97 -8.71
C PRO A 61 7.10 -5.13 -9.19
N ARG A 62 8.20 -5.39 -8.49
CA ARG A 62 9.12 -6.49 -8.81
C ARG A 62 8.49 -7.86 -8.61
N LEU A 63 7.83 -8.10 -7.48
CA LEU A 63 7.17 -9.37 -7.15
C LEU A 63 5.98 -9.65 -8.07
N MET A 64 5.36 -8.60 -8.60
CA MET A 64 4.23 -8.68 -9.53
C MET A 64 4.65 -8.67 -11.00
N GLY A 65 5.94 -8.48 -11.30
CA GLY A 65 6.47 -8.50 -12.65
C GLY A 65 6.06 -7.30 -13.52
N VAL A 66 5.91 -6.13 -12.89
CA VAL A 66 5.48 -4.88 -13.55
C VAL A 66 6.47 -3.73 -13.38
N SER A 67 7.71 -3.99 -12.94
CA SER A 67 8.72 -2.95 -12.67
C SER A 67 9.01 -2.04 -13.88
N GLU A 68 8.95 -2.59 -15.09
CA GLU A 68 9.21 -1.86 -16.33
C GLU A 68 8.00 -1.05 -16.83
N GLN A 69 6.86 -1.19 -16.18
CA GLN A 69 5.65 -0.46 -16.54
C GLN A 69 5.58 0.84 -15.76
N LYS A 70 4.90 1.84 -16.34
CA LYS A 70 4.65 3.13 -15.69
C LYS A 70 3.16 3.35 -15.54
N MET A 71 2.79 3.98 -14.43
CA MET A 71 1.43 4.51 -14.26
C MET A 71 1.20 5.63 -15.27
N THR A 72 -0.02 5.75 -15.76
CA THR A 72 -0.40 6.83 -16.67
C THR A 72 -1.27 7.86 -15.96
N THR A 73 -1.25 9.09 -16.45
CA THR A 73 -2.06 10.19 -15.94
C THR A 73 -2.65 11.02 -17.07
N ASP A 74 -3.83 11.57 -16.87
CA ASP A 74 -4.46 12.55 -17.73
C ASP A 74 -4.28 14.00 -17.21
N GLY A 75 -3.41 14.19 -16.21
CA GLY A 75 -3.13 15.46 -15.54
C GLY A 75 -4.06 15.74 -14.35
N LYS A 76 -5.12 14.97 -14.17
CA LYS A 76 -6.06 15.05 -13.04
C LYS A 76 -6.19 13.72 -12.30
N ASN A 77 -6.24 12.64 -13.04
CA ASN A 77 -6.41 11.29 -12.52
C ASN A 77 -5.16 10.47 -12.84
N MET A 78 -4.92 9.46 -12.01
CA MET A 78 -3.88 8.46 -12.20
C MET A 78 -4.51 7.10 -12.44
N TYR A 79 -3.90 6.30 -13.32
CA TYR A 79 -4.40 4.99 -13.68
C TYR A 79 -3.41 3.92 -13.24
N PRO A 80 -3.88 2.87 -12.54
CA PRO A 80 -3.02 1.80 -12.06
C PRO A 80 -2.38 1.03 -13.21
N VAL A 81 -1.22 0.44 -12.94
CA VAL A 81 -0.66 -0.61 -13.81
C VAL A 81 -1.43 -1.90 -13.56
N VAL A 82 -1.77 -2.61 -14.61
CA VAL A 82 -2.53 -3.87 -14.52
C VAL A 82 -1.62 -5.05 -14.85
N THR A 83 -1.53 -6.02 -13.95
CA THR A 83 -0.77 -7.25 -14.16
C THR A 83 -1.45 -8.16 -15.21
N LYS A 84 -0.73 -9.16 -15.71
CA LYS A 84 -1.30 -10.18 -16.63
C LYS A 84 -2.51 -10.91 -16.04
N ASP A 85 -2.55 -11.05 -14.70
CA ASP A 85 -3.65 -11.70 -13.98
C ASP A 85 -4.81 -10.74 -13.69
N GLY A 86 -4.71 -9.47 -14.10
CA GLY A 86 -5.74 -8.46 -13.91
C GLY A 86 -5.76 -7.87 -12.47
N ILE A 87 -4.61 -7.82 -11.77
CA ILE A 87 -4.45 -7.14 -10.49
C ILE A 87 -4.01 -5.71 -10.77
N GLU A 88 -4.69 -4.71 -10.21
CA GLU A 88 -4.35 -3.30 -10.31
C GLU A 88 -3.26 -2.93 -9.31
N ILE A 89 -2.16 -2.32 -9.77
CA ILE A 89 -1.00 -1.96 -8.94
C ILE A 89 -0.78 -0.46 -8.99
N VAL A 90 -0.67 0.15 -7.82
CA VAL A 90 -0.23 1.53 -7.62
C VAL A 90 0.97 1.55 -6.70
N SER A 91 2.04 2.17 -7.14
CA SER A 91 3.27 2.35 -6.36
C SER A 91 3.96 3.64 -6.79
N ILE A 92 4.56 4.35 -5.86
CA ILE A 92 5.40 5.52 -6.17
C ILE A 92 6.53 5.12 -7.13
N ASN A 93 7.07 3.92 -6.97
CA ASN A 93 8.16 3.43 -7.81
C ASN A 93 7.75 3.23 -9.29
N LEU A 94 6.45 3.20 -9.60
CA LEU A 94 5.93 3.16 -10.97
C LEU A 94 5.68 4.55 -11.56
N MET A 95 5.86 5.61 -10.79
CA MET A 95 5.70 7.01 -11.24
C MET A 95 7.04 7.70 -11.49
N ILE A 96 8.08 7.31 -10.75
CA ILE A 96 9.38 7.99 -10.75
C ILE A 96 10.29 7.33 -11.78
N ASP A 97 11.06 8.12 -12.52
CA ASP A 97 12.16 7.60 -13.29
C ASP A 97 13.30 7.23 -12.34
N GLU A 98 13.87 6.03 -12.53
CA GLU A 98 14.92 5.46 -11.67
C GLU A 98 16.15 6.38 -11.51
N ASN A 99 16.29 7.37 -12.39
CA ASN A 99 17.42 8.31 -12.43
C ASN A 99 17.17 9.62 -11.68
N GLU A 100 15.98 9.85 -11.12
CA GLU A 100 15.73 11.05 -10.32
C GLU A 100 15.93 10.76 -8.82
N PRO A 101 16.96 11.36 -8.18
CA PRO A 101 17.16 11.21 -6.75
C PRO A 101 16.10 12.00 -5.97
N VAL A 102 15.02 11.36 -5.60
CA VAL A 102 14.00 11.96 -4.75
C VAL A 102 14.26 11.59 -3.29
N VAL A 103 14.46 12.59 -2.45
CA VAL A 103 14.60 12.38 -1.00
C VAL A 103 13.21 12.28 -0.38
N TRP A 104 12.78 11.07 -0.11
CA TRP A 104 11.49 10.78 0.52
C TRP A 104 11.58 10.85 2.04
N ARG A 105 10.88 11.82 2.64
CA ARG A 105 10.69 11.90 4.10
C ARG A 105 9.29 11.43 4.45
N GLY A 106 9.07 10.90 5.66
CA GLY A 106 7.79 10.36 6.11
C GLY A 106 6.56 11.22 5.78
N PRO A 107 6.54 12.54 6.05
CA PRO A 107 5.41 13.40 5.70
C PRO A 107 5.15 13.52 4.19
N VAL A 108 6.20 13.46 3.36
CA VAL A 108 6.07 13.49 1.88
C VAL A 108 5.47 12.19 1.38
N ILE A 109 5.89 11.07 1.95
CA ILE A 109 5.35 9.74 1.64
C ILE A 109 3.86 9.65 2.02
N ALA A 110 3.52 10.11 3.22
CA ALA A 110 2.12 10.14 3.65
C ALA A 110 1.26 10.99 2.72
N GLY A 111 1.78 12.14 2.26
CA GLY A 111 1.14 12.98 1.25
C GLY A 111 0.92 12.26 -0.07
N ALA A 112 1.93 11.55 -0.59
CA ALA A 112 1.83 10.77 -1.82
C ALA A 112 0.80 9.64 -1.72
N VAL A 113 0.77 8.91 -0.61
CA VAL A 113 -0.23 7.86 -0.37
C VAL A 113 -1.65 8.44 -0.34
N MET A 114 -1.84 9.62 0.25
CA MET A 114 -3.11 10.33 0.24
C MET A 114 -3.50 10.81 -1.15
N GLN A 115 -2.53 11.28 -1.93
CA GLN A 115 -2.74 11.65 -3.32
C GLN A 115 -3.17 10.44 -4.16
N PHE A 116 -2.51 9.30 -4.02
CA PHE A 116 -2.91 8.05 -4.67
C PHE A 116 -4.33 7.63 -4.29
N TRP A 117 -4.67 7.76 -3.01
CA TRP A 117 -6.03 7.48 -2.59
C TRP A 117 -7.06 8.36 -3.28
N ASN A 118 -6.78 9.65 -3.43
CA ASN A 118 -7.75 10.61 -3.98
C ASN A 118 -7.80 10.62 -5.50
N GLU A 119 -6.66 10.48 -6.18
CA GLU A 119 -6.51 10.72 -7.63
C GLU A 119 -6.46 9.45 -8.46
N VAL A 120 -6.17 8.29 -7.85
CA VAL A 120 -6.19 7.03 -8.60
C VAL A 120 -7.60 6.60 -8.92
N VAL A 121 -7.83 6.33 -10.19
CA VAL A 121 -9.07 5.74 -10.70
C VAL A 121 -8.93 4.22 -10.60
N TRP A 122 -9.33 3.68 -9.46
CA TRP A 122 -9.46 2.24 -9.27
C TRP A 122 -10.71 1.74 -10.01
N GLY A 123 -10.66 0.52 -10.53
CA GLY A 123 -11.86 -0.19 -10.97
C GLY A 123 -12.78 -0.58 -9.80
N ASP A 124 -13.81 -1.34 -10.11
CA ASP A 124 -14.67 -1.94 -9.08
C ASP A 124 -13.89 -3.05 -8.36
N LEU A 125 -13.38 -2.77 -7.15
CA LEU A 125 -12.55 -3.70 -6.40
C LEU A 125 -13.30 -4.40 -5.29
N ASP A 126 -13.21 -5.73 -5.23
CA ASP A 126 -13.62 -6.50 -4.06
C ASP A 126 -12.64 -6.29 -2.89
N TYR A 127 -11.34 -6.22 -3.20
CA TYR A 127 -10.27 -6.01 -2.22
C TYR A 127 -9.23 -5.01 -2.71
N LEU A 128 -8.87 -4.07 -1.85
CA LEU A 128 -7.66 -3.27 -1.96
C LEU A 128 -6.71 -3.64 -0.82
N LEU A 129 -5.54 -4.16 -1.15
CA LEU A 129 -4.49 -4.46 -0.19
C LEU A 129 -3.51 -3.29 -0.15
N ILE A 130 -3.21 -2.79 1.05
CA ILE A 130 -2.24 -1.71 1.25
C ILE A 130 -0.98 -2.30 1.87
N ASP A 131 0.11 -2.34 1.12
CA ASP A 131 1.42 -2.75 1.62
C ASP A 131 2.08 -1.57 2.33
N MET A 132 2.06 -1.59 3.68
CA MET A 132 2.49 -0.49 4.52
C MET A 132 4.02 -0.50 4.69
N PRO A 133 4.67 0.66 4.91
CA PRO A 133 6.06 0.65 5.36
C PRO A 133 6.19 -0.03 6.72
N PRO A 134 7.38 -0.57 7.05
CA PRO A 134 7.61 -1.21 8.34
C PRO A 134 7.52 -0.21 9.50
N GLY A 135 7.11 -0.69 10.66
CA GLY A 135 7.02 0.10 11.88
C GLY A 135 5.70 0.86 12.04
N THR A 136 5.70 1.85 12.93
CA THR A 136 4.53 2.64 13.36
C THR A 136 4.67 4.14 13.04
N GLY A 137 5.36 4.47 11.95
CA GLY A 137 5.62 5.86 11.54
C GLY A 137 4.40 6.61 11.00
N ASP A 138 4.66 7.76 10.36
CA ASP A 138 3.61 8.68 9.88
C ASP A 138 2.69 8.07 8.81
N VAL A 139 3.23 7.23 7.93
CA VAL A 139 2.45 6.63 6.84
C VAL A 139 1.40 5.66 7.37
N PRO A 140 1.73 4.65 8.21
CA PRO A 140 0.74 3.80 8.85
C PRO A 140 -0.34 4.58 9.58
N LEU A 141 0.04 5.59 10.37
CA LEU A 141 -0.92 6.40 11.11
C LEU A 141 -1.85 7.20 10.18
N THR A 142 -1.32 7.76 9.09
CA THR A 142 -2.10 8.50 8.11
C THR A 142 -3.11 7.59 7.41
N VAL A 143 -2.67 6.43 6.94
CA VAL A 143 -3.54 5.45 6.27
C VAL A 143 -4.65 4.99 7.21
N MET A 144 -4.32 4.62 8.45
CA MET A 144 -5.31 4.15 9.43
C MET A 144 -6.33 5.21 9.84
N LYS A 145 -5.96 6.49 9.82
CA LYS A 145 -6.89 7.59 10.12
C LYS A 145 -7.74 8.03 8.94
N SER A 146 -7.22 7.86 7.73
CA SER A 146 -7.82 8.43 6.52
C SER A 146 -8.62 7.44 5.71
N PHE A 147 -8.30 6.14 5.79
CA PHE A 147 -8.93 5.10 4.99
C PHE A 147 -9.89 4.27 5.85
N ASN A 148 -11.01 3.86 5.27
CA ASN A 148 -11.95 2.95 5.92
C ASN A 148 -11.42 1.51 5.87
N ILE A 149 -10.40 1.22 6.71
CA ILE A 149 -9.75 -0.09 6.77
C ILE A 149 -10.67 -1.08 7.48
N LYS A 150 -11.02 -2.18 6.79
CA LYS A 150 -11.85 -3.26 7.31
C LYS A 150 -11.06 -4.37 8.01
N GLY A 151 -9.77 -4.47 7.72
CA GLY A 151 -8.93 -5.51 8.30
C GLY A 151 -7.45 -5.13 8.31
N LEU A 152 -6.73 -5.72 9.27
CA LEU A 152 -5.29 -5.55 9.43
C LEU A 152 -4.62 -6.92 9.47
N ILE A 153 -3.59 -7.11 8.66
CA ILE A 153 -2.73 -8.30 8.66
C ILE A 153 -1.37 -7.88 9.21
N MET A 154 -0.96 -8.49 10.33
CA MET A 154 0.35 -8.27 10.92
C MET A 154 1.28 -9.41 10.51
N VAL A 155 2.36 -9.07 9.78
CA VAL A 155 3.41 -10.01 9.37
C VAL A 155 4.58 -9.92 10.34
N SER A 156 4.94 -11.03 10.95
CA SER A 156 6.04 -11.12 11.90
C SER A 156 6.80 -12.43 11.71
N VAL A 157 8.05 -12.46 12.17
CA VAL A 157 8.85 -13.71 12.23
C VAL A 157 8.86 -14.24 13.66
N PRO A 158 9.03 -15.58 13.85
CA PRO A 158 8.97 -16.20 15.19
C PRO A 158 9.90 -15.58 16.23
N GLN A 159 11.07 -15.11 15.83
CA GLN A 159 12.03 -14.45 16.71
C GLN A 159 11.50 -13.17 17.35
N ASP A 160 10.66 -12.42 16.63
CA ASP A 160 10.05 -11.19 17.17
C ASP A 160 8.97 -11.51 18.21
N MET A 161 8.25 -12.61 18.04
CA MET A 161 7.26 -13.08 19.00
C MET A 161 7.92 -13.53 20.32
N VAL A 162 9.07 -14.21 20.24
CA VAL A 162 9.84 -14.62 21.42
C VAL A 162 10.32 -13.42 22.22
N SER A 163 10.86 -12.38 21.56
CA SER A 163 11.29 -11.13 22.20
C SER A 163 10.15 -10.45 22.95
N MET A 164 8.94 -10.40 22.37
CA MET A 164 7.76 -9.81 23.03
C MET A 164 7.32 -10.58 24.26
N ILE A 165 7.46 -11.89 24.27
CA ILE A 165 7.09 -12.74 25.42
C ILE A 165 8.11 -12.56 26.56
N VAL A 166 9.40 -12.54 26.25
CA VAL A 166 10.48 -12.39 27.24
C VAL A 166 10.51 -11.01 27.87
N THR A 167 10.11 -9.96 27.15
CA THR A 167 10.07 -8.57 27.70
C THR A 167 8.90 -8.36 28.68
N LYS A 168 7.90 -9.25 28.70
CA LYS A 168 6.73 -9.17 29.59
C LYS A 168 6.81 -10.13 30.79
N ALA A 169 7.84 -10.96 30.87
CA ALA A 169 8.12 -11.85 32.00
C ALA A 169 9.16 -11.23 32.95
#